data_dd571edf2aedcab195bd3341119c70c8
#
_entry.id   dd571edf2aedcab195bd3341119c70c8
#
_cell.length_a   1.000
_cell.length_b   1.000
_cell.length_c   1.000
_cell.angle_alpha   90.00
_cell.angle_beta   90.00
_cell.angle_gamma   90.00
#
_symmetry.space_group_name_H-M   'P 1'
#
loop_
_entity.id
_entity.type
_entity.pdbx_description
1 polymer ?
#
loop_
_entity_poly.entity_id
_entity_poly.type
_entity_poly.pdbx_seq_one_letter_code
_entity_poly.pdbx_strand_id
1 'polypeptide(L)'
;MSQPDRIHLRDHVVEAEIGAFQSERGRTQRLRFSLSVDLRDPVDARDDHVDRILSYDVLVQAVEAALADQRFNLVETLAERIAAQVLADPRAARITVTVEKLDRGPGALGITITRDAARMAVTSQNLPVRIVVGRPAVLPAGAVVVVPDAPVAPLPQGGDTRRIALLGLDQAAWILSDALGIEVAETRTELDAAIRAEARVVWAPARLAVEAPGILPAAPDLAFWLAARLSAHRVDFATDAPLPAPPEGIAVGRVPVAT
;
A
#
# COMPACT_ATOMS: atom_id res chain seq x y z
N MET A 1 -14.80 -7.61 34.58
CA MET A 1 -13.66 -7.66 33.66
C MET A 1 -12.76 -6.50 34.02
N SER A 2 -11.48 -6.75 34.39
CA SER A 2 -10.52 -5.66 34.65
C SER A 2 -10.22 -4.96 33.33
N GLN A 3 -10.01 -3.64 33.38
CA GLN A 3 -9.50 -2.90 32.23
C GLN A 3 -8.10 -3.42 31.90
N PRO A 4 -7.77 -3.60 30.61
CA PRO A 4 -6.40 -3.97 30.22
C PRO A 4 -5.42 -2.83 30.52
N ASP A 5 -4.17 -3.18 30.80
CA ASP A 5 -3.11 -2.20 30.89
C ASP A 5 -2.88 -1.55 29.52
N ARG A 6 -2.48 -0.28 29.53
CA ARG A 6 -2.45 0.53 28.32
C ARG A 6 -1.20 1.37 28.25
N ILE A 7 -0.51 1.31 27.10
CA ILE A 7 0.50 2.29 26.74
C ILE A 7 -0.08 3.29 25.75
N HIS A 8 0.47 4.50 25.72
CA HIS A 8 -0.02 5.53 24.81
C HIS A 8 1.07 6.53 24.41
N LEU A 9 0.89 7.07 23.21
CA LEU A 9 1.55 8.25 22.66
C LEU A 9 0.46 9.31 22.48
N ARG A 10 0.66 10.52 22.96
CA ARG A 10 -0.31 11.61 22.86
C ARG A 10 0.31 12.84 22.24
N ASP A 11 -0.48 13.51 21.40
CA ASP A 11 -0.17 14.81 20.83
C ASP A 11 1.20 14.88 20.12
N HIS A 12 1.63 13.75 19.53
CA HIS A 12 2.85 13.70 18.73
C HIS A 12 2.60 14.42 17.40
N VAL A 13 3.33 15.54 17.16
CA VAL A 13 3.14 16.36 15.97
C VAL A 13 4.31 16.15 15.01
N VAL A 14 3.97 15.83 13.75
CA VAL A 14 4.96 15.63 12.68
C VAL A 14 4.51 16.43 11.46
N GLU A 15 5.46 17.02 10.74
CA GLU A 15 5.21 17.62 9.43
C GLU A 15 5.32 16.56 8.33
N ALA A 16 4.26 16.40 7.54
CA ALA A 16 4.23 15.43 6.46
C ALA A 16 3.39 15.92 5.27
N GLU A 17 3.70 15.41 4.08
CA GLU A 17 2.88 15.61 2.90
C GLU A 17 1.78 14.56 2.87
N ILE A 18 0.52 14.99 2.98
CA ILE A 18 -0.65 14.12 2.93
C ILE A 18 -1.85 14.86 2.32
N GLY A 19 -2.71 14.14 1.62
CA GLY A 19 -3.99 14.65 1.14
C GLY A 19 -4.27 14.27 -0.31
N ALA A 20 -5.57 14.20 -0.65
CA ALA A 20 -6.05 13.81 -1.98
C ALA A 20 -6.07 14.98 -2.98
N PHE A 21 -6.10 16.23 -2.50
CA PHE A 21 -6.24 17.40 -3.35
C PHE A 21 -4.91 17.83 -3.96
N GLN A 22 -4.97 18.38 -5.18
CA GLN A 22 -3.79 18.93 -5.86
C GLN A 22 -3.12 20.04 -5.05
N SER A 23 -3.90 20.83 -4.32
CA SER A 23 -3.40 21.90 -3.44
C SER A 23 -2.60 21.41 -2.23
N GLU A 24 -2.66 20.12 -1.92
CA GLU A 24 -1.92 19.48 -0.83
C GLU A 24 -0.62 18.82 -1.31
N ARG A 25 -0.40 18.74 -2.63
CA ARG A 25 0.80 18.15 -3.22
C ARG A 25 1.98 19.10 -3.16
N GLY A 26 3.15 18.57 -2.81
CA GLY A 26 4.39 19.34 -2.65
C GLY A 26 4.36 20.30 -1.45
N ARG A 27 3.45 20.11 -0.51
CA ARG A 27 3.34 20.90 0.72
C ARG A 27 3.22 20.00 1.94
N THR A 28 4.05 20.26 2.94
CA THR A 28 3.90 19.66 4.26
C THR A 28 2.79 20.36 5.04
N GLN A 29 2.14 19.62 5.91
CA GLN A 29 1.19 20.10 6.89
C GLN A 29 1.45 19.38 8.22
N ARG A 30 1.09 20.00 9.33
CA ARG A 30 1.23 19.39 10.64
C ARG A 30 0.14 18.38 10.87
N LEU A 31 0.56 17.17 11.20
CA LEU A 31 -0.31 16.08 11.63
C LEU A 31 -0.08 15.81 13.12
N ARG A 32 -1.16 15.65 13.86
CA ARG A 32 -1.11 15.23 15.26
C ARG A 32 -1.55 13.78 15.37
N PHE A 33 -0.75 12.99 16.05
CA PHE A 33 -0.99 11.58 16.30
C PHE A 33 -1.23 11.33 17.78
N SER A 34 -2.29 10.58 18.09
CA SER A 34 -2.53 10.04 19.43
C SER A 34 -2.85 8.54 19.28
N LEU A 35 -2.01 7.72 19.89
CA LEU A 35 -2.12 6.27 19.86
C LEU A 35 -2.36 5.73 21.26
N SER A 36 -3.21 4.74 21.40
CA SER A 36 -3.48 4.06 22.67
C SER A 36 -3.58 2.56 22.40
N VAL A 37 -2.72 1.77 23.05
CA VAL A 37 -2.61 0.32 22.84
C VAL A 37 -2.96 -0.40 24.12
N ASP A 38 -3.99 -1.25 24.07
CA ASP A 38 -4.34 -2.20 25.12
C ASP A 38 -3.37 -3.39 25.02
N LEU A 39 -2.73 -3.72 26.12
CA LEU A 39 -1.81 -4.85 26.20
C LEU A 39 -2.59 -6.16 26.35
N ARG A 40 -2.05 -7.25 25.77
CA ARG A 40 -2.66 -8.57 25.85
C ARG A 40 -2.61 -9.14 27.27
N ASP A 41 -1.46 -9.00 27.89
CA ASP A 41 -1.19 -9.47 29.24
C ASP A 41 -0.95 -8.26 30.17
N PRO A 42 -1.34 -8.37 31.44
CA PRO A 42 -1.05 -7.33 32.41
C PRO A 42 0.47 -7.13 32.57
N VAL A 43 0.85 -5.87 32.79
CA VAL A 43 2.25 -5.50 33.05
C VAL A 43 2.69 -6.15 34.38
N ASP A 44 3.68 -7.04 34.31
CA ASP A 44 4.35 -7.55 35.50
C ASP A 44 5.58 -6.66 35.82
N ALA A 45 5.36 -5.70 36.72
CA ALA A 45 6.39 -4.72 37.13
C ALA A 45 7.26 -5.21 38.31
N ARG A 46 7.12 -6.48 38.73
CA ARG A 46 7.79 -6.97 39.95
C ARG A 46 9.31 -6.96 39.85
N ASP A 47 9.86 -7.15 38.67
CA ASP A 47 11.30 -7.29 38.45
C ASP A 47 11.93 -6.07 37.73
N ASP A 48 11.15 -5.01 37.43
CA ASP A 48 11.58 -3.80 36.72
C ASP A 48 12.34 -4.09 35.37
N HIS A 49 11.96 -5.16 34.68
CA HIS A 49 12.58 -5.60 33.43
C HIS A 49 11.88 -4.96 32.21
N VAL A 50 12.53 -4.01 31.57
CA VAL A 50 12.05 -3.28 30.38
C VAL A 50 11.76 -4.19 29.18
N ASP A 51 12.46 -5.31 29.02
CA ASP A 51 12.31 -6.23 27.88
C ASP A 51 10.97 -7.00 27.87
N ARG A 52 10.26 -7.01 29.00
CA ARG A 52 8.96 -7.70 29.14
C ARG A 52 7.78 -6.84 28.74
N ILE A 53 7.99 -5.53 28.59
CA ILE A 53 6.94 -4.56 28.29
C ILE A 53 7.03 -4.14 26.85
N LEU A 54 5.90 -3.89 26.19
CA LEU A 54 5.88 -3.25 24.89
C LEU A 54 6.46 -1.83 25.02
N SER A 55 7.59 -1.56 24.34
CA SER A 55 8.20 -0.24 24.38
C SER A 55 7.30 0.80 23.71
N TYR A 56 7.18 1.99 24.31
CA TYR A 56 6.48 3.12 23.68
C TYR A 56 7.20 3.60 22.41
N ASP A 57 8.47 3.27 22.22
CA ASP A 57 9.21 3.58 21.00
C ASP A 57 8.59 2.93 19.77
N VAL A 58 7.94 1.75 19.95
CA VAL A 58 7.18 1.09 18.89
C VAL A 58 6.09 2.00 18.33
N LEU A 59 5.47 2.85 19.16
CA LEU A 59 4.41 3.76 18.72
C LEU A 59 4.98 4.90 17.87
N VAL A 60 6.11 5.47 18.27
CA VAL A 60 6.79 6.52 17.50
C VAL A 60 7.32 5.95 16.19
N GLN A 61 8.02 4.81 16.25
CA GLN A 61 8.57 4.14 15.08
C GLN A 61 7.48 3.75 14.07
N ALA A 62 6.30 3.33 14.54
CA ALA A 62 5.19 3.00 13.65
C ALA A 62 4.67 4.22 12.88
N VAL A 63 4.64 5.40 13.52
CA VAL A 63 4.28 6.66 12.83
C VAL A 63 5.34 7.04 11.81
N GLU A 64 6.62 7.06 12.22
CA GLU A 64 7.75 7.44 11.37
C GLU A 64 7.88 6.50 10.16
N ALA A 65 7.82 5.18 10.39
CA ALA A 65 7.92 4.20 9.33
C ALA A 65 6.74 4.28 8.35
N ALA A 66 5.51 4.51 8.84
CA ALA A 66 4.37 4.71 7.97
C ALA A 66 4.54 5.95 7.08
N LEU A 67 5.02 7.07 7.63
CA LEU A 67 5.24 8.30 6.87
C LEU A 67 6.42 8.19 5.89
N ALA A 68 7.44 7.38 6.22
CA ALA A 68 8.60 7.14 5.35
C ALA A 68 8.31 6.15 4.20
N ASP A 69 7.35 5.24 4.38
CA ASP A 69 7.05 4.18 3.41
C ASP A 69 6.45 4.75 2.10
N GLN A 70 5.49 5.66 2.23
CA GLN A 70 4.83 6.29 1.09
C GLN A 70 4.06 7.56 1.49
N ARG A 71 3.78 8.40 0.49
CA ARG A 71 2.82 9.49 0.64
C ARG A 71 1.39 8.94 0.66
N PHE A 72 0.59 9.39 1.61
CA PHE A 72 -0.83 9.00 1.73
C PHE A 72 -1.76 10.10 1.18
N ASN A 73 -2.82 9.68 0.50
CA ASN A 73 -3.90 10.59 0.11
C ASN A 73 -4.93 10.78 1.24
N LEU A 74 -5.10 9.76 2.09
CA LEU A 74 -6.12 9.72 3.13
C LEU A 74 -5.47 9.49 4.50
N VAL A 75 -5.90 10.25 5.50
CA VAL A 75 -5.50 10.04 6.91
C VAL A 75 -6.01 8.70 7.44
N GLU A 76 -7.11 8.22 6.89
CA GLU A 76 -7.70 6.91 7.18
C GLU A 76 -6.72 5.78 6.84
N THR A 77 -6.13 5.82 5.64
CA THR A 77 -5.16 4.81 5.19
C THR A 77 -3.87 4.87 6.01
N LEU A 78 -3.43 6.07 6.36
CA LEU A 78 -2.28 6.26 7.25
C LEU A 78 -2.56 5.67 8.65
N ALA A 79 -3.73 5.93 9.22
CA ALA A 79 -4.13 5.39 10.51
C ALA A 79 -4.19 3.85 10.50
N GLU A 80 -4.73 3.23 9.43
CA GLU A 80 -4.74 1.77 9.24
C GLU A 80 -3.32 1.19 9.16
N ARG A 81 -2.42 1.87 8.44
CA ARG A 81 -1.02 1.43 8.32
C ARG A 81 -0.31 1.42 9.67
N ILE A 82 -0.47 2.49 10.45
CA ILE A 82 0.08 2.60 11.81
C ILE A 82 -0.50 1.49 12.70
N ALA A 83 -1.83 1.29 12.67
CA ALA A 83 -2.48 0.25 13.47
C ALA A 83 -1.96 -1.14 13.13
N ALA A 84 -1.81 -1.46 11.84
CA ALA A 84 -1.28 -2.74 11.38
C ALA A 84 0.15 -2.98 11.88
N GLN A 85 0.99 -1.96 11.85
CA GLN A 85 2.39 -2.06 12.24
C GLN A 85 2.54 -2.29 13.74
N VAL A 86 1.76 -1.60 14.58
CA VAL A 86 1.78 -1.80 16.03
C VAL A 86 1.18 -3.16 16.42
N LEU A 87 0.10 -3.58 15.77
CA LEU A 87 -0.55 -4.87 16.05
C LEU A 87 0.21 -6.09 15.52
N ALA A 88 1.30 -5.88 14.76
CA ALA A 88 2.25 -6.93 14.42
C ALA A 88 3.02 -7.43 15.66
N ASP A 89 3.14 -6.60 16.70
CA ASP A 89 3.72 -7.04 17.98
C ASP A 89 2.71 -7.93 18.72
N PRO A 90 3.08 -9.18 19.11
CA PRO A 90 2.17 -10.10 19.75
C PRO A 90 1.67 -9.64 21.12
N ARG A 91 2.34 -8.68 21.76
CA ARG A 91 1.94 -8.10 23.07
C ARG A 91 0.79 -7.09 22.94
N ALA A 92 0.56 -6.54 21.74
CA ALA A 92 -0.56 -5.64 21.48
C ALA A 92 -1.84 -6.43 21.23
N ALA A 93 -2.92 -6.11 21.97
CA ALA A 93 -4.23 -6.73 21.79
C ALA A 93 -5.16 -5.88 20.93
N ARG A 94 -5.15 -4.57 21.15
CA ARG A 94 -6.00 -3.58 20.50
C ARG A 94 -5.26 -2.26 20.41
N ILE A 95 -5.51 -1.51 19.35
CA ILE A 95 -5.01 -0.14 19.21
C ILE A 95 -6.13 0.81 18.83
N THR A 96 -6.11 2.01 19.41
CA THR A 96 -6.85 3.17 18.94
C THR A 96 -5.85 4.18 18.39
N VAL A 97 -6.02 4.58 17.14
CA VAL A 97 -5.18 5.58 16.43
C VAL A 97 -6.05 6.77 16.08
N THR A 98 -5.63 7.95 16.51
CA THR A 98 -6.21 9.23 16.09
C THR A 98 -5.16 9.98 15.27
N VAL A 99 -5.54 10.41 14.06
CA VAL A 99 -4.71 11.25 13.18
C VAL A 99 -5.49 12.49 12.82
N GLU A 100 -4.92 13.66 13.06
CA GLU A 100 -5.56 14.95 12.84
C GLU A 100 -4.67 15.89 12.04
N LYS A 101 -5.25 16.58 11.06
CA LYS A 101 -4.64 17.70 10.32
C LYS A 101 -4.84 18.99 11.12
N LEU A 102 -3.77 19.70 11.41
CA LEU A 102 -3.81 20.92 12.21
C LEU A 102 -3.91 22.19 11.37
N ASP A 103 -3.58 22.13 10.09
CA ASP A 103 -3.45 23.30 9.22
C ASP A 103 -4.58 23.40 8.16
N ARG A 104 -5.62 22.58 8.26
CA ARG A 104 -6.64 22.45 7.19
C ARG A 104 -7.99 23.14 7.47
N GLY A 105 -8.24 23.64 8.66
CA GLY A 105 -9.54 24.18 9.00
C GLY A 105 -9.53 25.04 10.25
N PRO A 106 -10.70 25.44 10.74
CA PRO A 106 -10.80 26.25 11.96
C PRO A 106 -10.47 25.48 13.24
N GLY A 107 -10.16 24.17 13.12
CA GLY A 107 -9.77 23.28 14.21
C GLY A 107 -9.04 22.07 13.69
N ALA A 108 -8.69 21.13 14.57
CA ALA A 108 -8.09 19.86 14.19
C ALA A 108 -9.15 18.98 13.51
N LEU A 109 -8.86 18.54 12.29
CA LEU A 109 -9.73 17.66 11.49
C LEU A 109 -9.07 16.33 11.30
N GLY A 110 -9.72 15.23 11.62
CA GLY A 110 -9.09 13.93 11.52
C GLY A 110 -10.03 12.76 11.72
N ILE A 111 -9.42 11.60 11.92
CA ILE A 111 -10.10 10.32 12.15
C ILE A 111 -9.58 9.65 13.41
N THR A 112 -10.44 8.92 14.08
CA THR A 112 -10.06 7.93 15.09
C THR A 112 -10.54 6.56 14.65
N ILE A 113 -9.62 5.60 14.59
CA ILE A 113 -9.93 4.20 14.32
C ILE A 113 -9.56 3.34 15.52
N THR A 114 -10.26 2.23 15.70
CA THR A 114 -9.89 1.19 16.68
C THR A 114 -9.79 -0.15 15.96
N ARG A 115 -8.69 -0.90 16.20
CA ARG A 115 -8.44 -2.22 15.60
C ARG A 115 -8.00 -3.21 16.65
N ASP A 116 -8.43 -4.46 16.48
CA ASP A 116 -8.07 -5.58 17.33
C ASP A 116 -7.09 -6.50 16.62
N ALA A 117 -6.07 -7.02 17.32
CA ALA A 117 -5.07 -7.93 16.76
C ALA A 117 -5.71 -9.19 16.14
N ALA A 118 -6.74 -9.77 16.80
CA ALA A 118 -7.45 -10.93 16.29
C ALA A 118 -8.14 -10.66 14.94
N ARG A 119 -8.67 -9.45 14.73
CA ARG A 119 -9.32 -9.04 13.47
C ARG A 119 -8.31 -8.73 12.38
N MET A 120 -7.15 -8.18 12.74
CA MET A 120 -6.05 -7.90 11.82
C MET A 120 -5.35 -9.19 11.35
N ALA A 121 -5.19 -10.19 12.23
CA ALA A 121 -4.63 -11.49 11.86
C ALA A 121 -5.45 -12.20 10.76
N VAL A 122 -6.76 -12.02 10.74
CA VAL A 122 -7.64 -12.51 9.66
C VAL A 122 -7.42 -11.73 8.36
N THR A 123 -7.03 -10.44 8.47
CA THR A 123 -6.80 -9.57 7.29
C THR A 123 -5.36 -9.68 6.75
N SER A 124 -4.42 -10.14 7.59
CA SER A 124 -2.99 -10.33 7.27
C SER A 124 -2.67 -11.74 6.72
N GLN A 125 -3.65 -12.51 6.26
CA GLN A 125 -3.32 -13.61 5.38
C GLN A 125 -2.69 -12.98 4.13
N ASN A 126 -1.38 -13.16 3.97
CA ASN A 126 -0.68 -12.91 2.72
C ASN A 126 -1.31 -13.83 1.66
N LEU A 127 -2.43 -13.41 1.11
CA LEU A 127 -3.04 -14.11 -0.02
C LEU A 127 -2.04 -14.02 -1.16
N PRO A 128 -1.65 -15.15 -1.74
CA PRO A 128 -0.67 -15.15 -2.80
C PRO A 128 -1.22 -14.36 -3.99
N VAL A 129 -0.62 -13.20 -4.25
CA VAL A 129 -0.94 -12.39 -5.43
C VAL A 129 0.06 -12.69 -6.53
N ARG A 130 -0.44 -12.79 -7.76
CA ARG A 130 0.36 -12.96 -8.97
C ARG A 130 0.23 -11.70 -9.83
N ILE A 131 1.34 -11.24 -10.37
CA ILE A 131 1.35 -10.16 -11.36
C ILE A 131 1.51 -10.79 -12.75
N VAL A 132 0.76 -10.29 -13.72
CA VAL A 132 0.85 -10.71 -15.12
C VAL A 132 1.06 -9.47 -15.98
N VAL A 133 2.11 -9.43 -16.78
CA VAL A 133 2.41 -8.32 -17.69
C VAL A 133 1.93 -8.67 -19.09
N GLY A 134 1.23 -7.73 -19.73
CA GLY A 134 0.71 -7.88 -21.09
C GLY A 134 -0.68 -8.51 -21.14
N ARG A 135 -1.07 -9.02 -22.30
CA ARG A 135 -2.39 -9.60 -22.57
C ARG A 135 -2.32 -11.13 -22.56
N PRO A 136 -2.63 -11.78 -21.43
CA PRO A 136 -2.64 -13.24 -21.37
C PRO A 136 -3.87 -13.83 -22.08
N ALA A 137 -3.71 -15.01 -22.73
CA ALA A 137 -4.81 -15.75 -23.31
C ALA A 137 -5.75 -16.31 -22.22
N VAL A 138 -5.20 -16.66 -21.06
CA VAL A 138 -5.94 -17.17 -19.89
C VAL A 138 -5.34 -16.55 -18.63
N LEU A 139 -6.21 -16.01 -17.79
CA LEU A 139 -5.79 -15.49 -16.48
C LEU A 139 -5.61 -16.66 -15.49
N PRO A 140 -4.51 -16.65 -14.70
CA PRO A 140 -4.32 -17.60 -13.61
C PRO A 140 -5.47 -17.56 -12.59
N ALA A 141 -5.59 -18.62 -11.79
CA ALA A 141 -6.52 -18.66 -10.67
C ALA A 141 -6.01 -17.82 -9.49
N GLY A 142 -6.92 -17.36 -8.63
CA GLY A 142 -6.63 -16.55 -7.45
C GLY A 142 -6.50 -15.06 -7.75
N ALA A 143 -5.91 -14.33 -6.82
CA ALA A 143 -5.67 -12.89 -6.97
C ALA A 143 -4.64 -12.61 -8.05
N VAL A 144 -5.03 -11.87 -9.09
CA VAL A 144 -4.15 -11.51 -10.21
C VAL A 144 -4.23 -10.01 -10.48
N VAL A 145 -3.07 -9.37 -10.58
CA VAL A 145 -2.96 -7.98 -11.05
C VAL A 145 -2.30 -7.99 -12.43
N VAL A 146 -3.03 -7.55 -13.43
CA VAL A 146 -2.52 -7.43 -14.80
C VAL A 146 -1.93 -6.03 -15.01
N VAL A 147 -0.73 -5.98 -15.56
CA VAL A 147 -0.01 -4.74 -15.88
C VAL A 147 0.04 -4.61 -17.40
N PRO A 148 -0.40 -3.49 -18.00
CA PRO A 148 -0.27 -3.29 -19.45
C PRO A 148 1.21 -3.24 -19.85
N ASP A 149 1.56 -3.84 -20.98
CA ASP A 149 2.95 -3.96 -21.46
C ASP A 149 3.44 -2.73 -22.22
N ALA A 150 2.53 -2.02 -22.90
CA ALA A 150 2.87 -0.83 -23.68
C ALA A 150 1.66 0.12 -23.81
N PRO A 151 1.90 1.42 -24.06
CA PRO A 151 0.86 2.34 -24.49
C PRO A 151 0.22 1.92 -25.81
N VAL A 152 -1.09 2.14 -25.97
CA VAL A 152 -1.85 1.74 -27.19
C VAL A 152 -1.57 2.64 -28.39
N ALA A 153 -1.07 3.86 -28.18
CA ALA A 153 -0.81 4.85 -29.22
C ALA A 153 0.56 5.49 -29.02
N PRO A 154 1.14 6.07 -30.09
CA PRO A 154 2.37 6.86 -29.97
C PRO A 154 2.19 7.97 -28.95
N LEU A 155 3.18 8.12 -28.06
CA LEU A 155 3.14 9.14 -27.03
C LEU A 155 3.51 10.51 -27.60
N PRO A 156 2.85 11.60 -27.13
CA PRO A 156 3.24 12.96 -27.48
C PRO A 156 4.69 13.26 -27.13
N GLN A 157 5.35 14.06 -27.98
CA GLN A 157 6.71 14.53 -27.73
C GLN A 157 6.68 15.84 -26.95
N GLY A 158 7.47 15.93 -25.88
CA GLY A 158 7.57 17.14 -25.04
C GLY A 158 6.76 17.07 -23.74
N GLY A 159 6.94 18.05 -22.87
CA GLY A 159 6.35 18.09 -21.55
C GLY A 159 6.99 17.08 -20.58
N ASP A 160 6.24 16.67 -19.57
CA ASP A 160 6.65 15.62 -18.63
C ASP A 160 6.51 14.24 -19.29
N THR A 161 7.59 13.81 -19.95
CA THR A 161 7.62 12.57 -20.72
C THR A 161 7.30 11.34 -19.88
N ARG A 162 7.72 11.33 -18.59
CA ARG A 162 7.42 10.24 -17.67
C ARG A 162 5.93 10.18 -17.35
N ARG A 163 5.33 11.31 -17.03
CA ARG A 163 3.90 11.39 -16.73
C ARG A 163 3.05 11.03 -17.95
N ILE A 164 3.46 11.48 -19.14
CA ILE A 164 2.81 11.14 -20.41
C ILE A 164 2.86 9.62 -20.65
N ALA A 165 4.00 8.98 -20.40
CA ALA A 165 4.14 7.54 -20.54
C ALA A 165 3.24 6.76 -19.57
N LEU A 166 3.18 7.18 -18.30
CA LEU A 166 2.29 6.57 -17.31
C LEU A 166 0.80 6.72 -17.70
N LEU A 167 0.38 7.89 -18.19
CA LEU A 167 -0.99 8.10 -18.66
C LEU A 167 -1.30 7.26 -19.92
N GLY A 168 -0.32 7.04 -20.79
CA GLY A 168 -0.46 6.13 -21.92
C GLY A 168 -0.67 4.68 -21.50
N LEU A 169 -0.01 4.26 -20.41
CA LEU A 169 -0.26 2.95 -19.80
C LEU A 169 -1.61 2.85 -19.10
N ASP A 170 -2.11 3.95 -18.51
CA ASP A 170 -3.47 3.97 -17.97
C ASP A 170 -4.52 3.74 -19.07
N GLN A 171 -4.37 4.40 -20.21
CA GLN A 171 -5.24 4.14 -21.36
C GLN A 171 -5.18 2.68 -21.81
N ALA A 172 -3.97 2.11 -21.87
CA ALA A 172 -3.79 0.70 -22.18
C ALA A 172 -4.47 -0.22 -21.14
N ALA A 173 -4.43 0.15 -19.85
CA ALA A 173 -5.09 -0.59 -18.78
C ALA A 173 -6.60 -0.66 -18.97
N TRP A 174 -7.25 0.45 -19.32
CA TRP A 174 -8.69 0.48 -19.57
C TRP A 174 -9.10 -0.36 -20.78
N ILE A 175 -8.33 -0.32 -21.87
CA ILE A 175 -8.57 -1.14 -23.05
C ILE A 175 -8.36 -2.63 -22.73
N LEU A 176 -7.30 -2.94 -21.98
CA LEU A 176 -7.00 -4.31 -21.58
C LEU A 176 -8.07 -4.87 -20.62
N SER A 177 -8.60 -4.05 -19.75
CA SER A 177 -9.71 -4.37 -18.84
C SER A 177 -10.96 -4.80 -19.62
N ASP A 178 -11.36 -4.02 -20.62
CA ASP A 178 -12.48 -4.36 -21.50
C ASP A 178 -12.23 -5.69 -22.23
N ALA A 179 -11.02 -5.86 -22.79
CA ALA A 179 -10.65 -7.08 -23.52
C ALA A 179 -10.60 -8.34 -22.65
N LEU A 180 -10.34 -8.22 -21.36
CA LEU A 180 -10.26 -9.32 -20.39
C LEU A 180 -11.56 -9.51 -19.59
N GLY A 181 -12.50 -8.56 -19.66
CA GLY A 181 -13.73 -8.56 -18.89
C GLY A 181 -13.53 -8.46 -17.37
N ILE A 182 -12.53 -7.68 -16.93
CA ILE A 182 -12.18 -7.49 -15.51
C ILE A 182 -12.05 -6.00 -15.18
N GLU A 183 -12.15 -5.63 -13.91
CA GLU A 183 -12.12 -4.25 -13.45
C GLU A 183 -10.72 -3.61 -13.49
N VAL A 184 -10.67 -2.27 -13.52
CA VAL A 184 -9.43 -1.50 -13.36
C VAL A 184 -9.27 -1.09 -11.90
N ALA A 185 -8.04 -1.20 -11.39
CA ALA A 185 -7.62 -0.66 -10.10
C ALA A 185 -6.55 0.42 -10.32
N GLU A 186 -6.75 1.60 -9.75
CA GLU A 186 -5.82 2.74 -9.83
C GLU A 186 -5.07 2.99 -8.52
N THR A 187 -5.67 2.56 -7.39
CA THR A 187 -5.19 2.87 -6.06
C THR A 187 -4.73 1.61 -5.32
N ARG A 188 -3.86 1.82 -4.32
CA ARG A 188 -3.46 0.73 -3.42
C ARG A 188 -4.65 0.09 -2.71
N THR A 189 -5.63 0.87 -2.31
CA THR A 189 -6.85 0.39 -1.62
C THR A 189 -7.66 -0.55 -2.51
N GLU A 190 -7.82 -0.22 -3.79
CA GLU A 190 -8.52 -1.07 -4.77
C GLU A 190 -7.75 -2.37 -5.03
N LEU A 191 -6.42 -2.29 -5.19
CA LEU A 191 -5.57 -3.47 -5.33
C LEU A 191 -5.67 -4.39 -4.10
N ASP A 192 -5.57 -3.84 -2.89
CA ASP A 192 -5.68 -4.61 -1.65
C ASP A 192 -7.10 -5.21 -1.48
N ALA A 193 -8.14 -4.51 -1.91
CA ALA A 193 -9.51 -5.03 -1.92
C ALA A 193 -9.66 -6.20 -2.90
N ALA A 194 -9.14 -6.07 -4.11
CA ALA A 194 -9.15 -7.13 -5.13
C ALA A 194 -8.37 -8.37 -4.67
N ILE A 195 -7.19 -8.18 -4.07
CA ILE A 195 -6.37 -9.29 -3.53
C ILE A 195 -7.13 -10.04 -2.43
N ARG A 196 -7.78 -9.32 -1.49
CA ARG A 196 -8.58 -9.95 -0.43
C ARG A 196 -9.80 -10.72 -0.97
N ALA A 197 -10.37 -10.25 -2.08
CA ALA A 197 -11.47 -10.92 -2.75
C ALA A 197 -11.02 -12.05 -3.70
N GLU A 198 -9.72 -12.33 -3.79
CA GLU A 198 -9.11 -13.23 -4.77
C GLU A 198 -9.54 -12.89 -6.22
N ALA A 199 -9.79 -11.60 -6.46
CA ALA A 199 -10.24 -11.08 -7.74
C ALA A 199 -9.08 -10.84 -8.71
N ARG A 200 -9.43 -10.66 -9.98
CA ARG A 200 -8.52 -10.31 -11.06
C ARG A 200 -8.80 -8.88 -11.46
N VAL A 201 -7.77 -8.05 -11.56
CA VAL A 201 -7.88 -6.64 -11.95
C VAL A 201 -6.76 -6.24 -12.89
N VAL A 202 -6.99 -5.21 -13.70
CA VAL A 202 -5.93 -4.53 -14.44
C VAL A 202 -5.50 -3.31 -13.64
N TRP A 203 -4.21 -3.12 -13.50
CA TRP A 203 -3.68 -1.94 -12.81
C TRP A 203 -3.41 -0.80 -13.78
N ALA A 204 -4.01 0.37 -13.52
CA ALA A 204 -3.68 1.64 -14.17
C ALA A 204 -2.59 2.35 -13.35
N PRO A 205 -1.33 2.44 -13.86
CA PRO A 205 -0.16 2.74 -13.02
C PRO A 205 0.02 4.21 -12.65
N ALA A 206 -0.52 5.17 -13.41
CA ALA A 206 -0.14 6.58 -13.27
C ALA A 206 -0.35 7.11 -11.85
N ARG A 207 -1.45 6.77 -11.21
CA ARG A 207 -1.80 7.31 -9.90
C ARG A 207 -0.84 6.89 -8.79
N LEU A 208 -0.40 5.64 -8.79
CA LEU A 208 0.57 5.14 -7.80
C LEU A 208 2.01 5.42 -8.20
N ALA A 209 2.35 5.20 -9.48
CA ALA A 209 3.72 5.28 -9.94
C ALA A 209 4.24 6.73 -10.08
N VAL A 210 3.35 7.72 -10.21
CA VAL A 210 3.77 9.14 -10.27
C VAL A 210 4.53 9.58 -9.01
N GLU A 211 4.22 8.97 -7.88
CA GLU A 211 4.84 9.28 -6.59
C GLU A 211 6.17 8.52 -6.35
N ALA A 212 6.61 7.70 -7.32
CA ALA A 212 7.87 6.97 -7.29
C ALA A 212 8.79 7.38 -8.45
N PRO A 213 9.42 8.57 -8.42
CA PRO A 213 10.14 9.15 -9.56
C PRO A 213 11.34 8.31 -10.01
N GLY A 214 11.88 7.46 -9.15
CA GLY A 214 13.00 6.56 -9.49
C GLY A 214 12.62 5.33 -10.31
N ILE A 215 11.33 5.07 -10.56
CA ILE A 215 10.87 3.92 -11.33
C ILE A 215 10.62 4.35 -12.78
N LEU A 216 11.17 3.58 -13.71
CA LEU A 216 10.94 3.79 -15.14
C LEU A 216 9.48 3.48 -15.50
N PRO A 217 8.84 4.25 -16.40
CA PRO A 217 7.48 3.98 -16.87
C PRO A 217 7.48 2.88 -17.95
N ALA A 218 8.15 1.78 -17.66
CA ALA A 218 8.24 0.59 -18.49
C ALA A 218 7.60 -0.59 -17.75
N ALA A 219 6.90 -1.45 -18.47
CA ALA A 219 6.11 -2.52 -17.86
C ALA A 219 6.89 -3.45 -16.94
N PRO A 220 8.11 -3.91 -17.27
CA PRO A 220 8.88 -4.77 -16.36
C PRO A 220 9.23 -4.05 -15.05
N ASP A 221 9.68 -2.80 -15.12
CA ASP A 221 10.08 -2.01 -13.95
C ASP A 221 8.88 -1.75 -13.03
N LEU A 222 7.74 -1.37 -13.63
CA LEU A 222 6.48 -1.15 -12.92
C LEU A 222 5.95 -2.44 -12.29
N ALA A 223 6.04 -3.56 -13.00
CA ALA A 223 5.58 -4.86 -12.49
C ALA A 223 6.42 -5.34 -11.30
N PHE A 224 7.74 -5.23 -11.37
CA PHE A 224 8.62 -5.60 -10.26
C PHE A 224 8.48 -4.65 -9.06
N TRP A 225 8.36 -3.36 -9.31
CA TRP A 225 8.07 -2.38 -8.26
C TRP A 225 6.74 -2.65 -7.57
N LEU A 226 5.69 -2.97 -8.34
CA LEU A 226 4.39 -3.33 -7.79
C LEU A 226 4.46 -4.65 -7.02
N ALA A 227 5.21 -5.65 -7.54
CA ALA A 227 5.42 -6.94 -6.87
C ALA A 227 6.01 -6.77 -5.47
N ALA A 228 7.05 -5.96 -5.33
CA ALA A 228 7.64 -5.66 -4.04
C ALA A 228 6.63 -5.01 -3.07
N ARG A 229 5.80 -4.08 -3.56
CA ARG A 229 4.78 -3.39 -2.75
C ARG A 229 3.60 -4.28 -2.34
N LEU A 230 3.24 -5.24 -3.16
CA LEU A 230 2.14 -6.18 -2.89
C LEU A 230 2.61 -7.47 -2.23
N SER A 231 3.92 -7.62 -1.99
CA SER A 231 4.54 -8.87 -1.54
C SER A 231 4.21 -10.04 -2.48
N ALA A 232 4.13 -9.75 -3.79
CA ALA A 232 3.89 -10.75 -4.80
C ALA A 232 5.15 -11.62 -5.00
N HIS A 233 4.98 -12.92 -4.96
CA HIS A 233 6.09 -13.87 -5.08
C HIS A 233 6.44 -14.19 -6.53
N ARG A 234 5.58 -13.76 -7.50
CA ARG A 234 5.72 -14.13 -8.91
C ARG A 234 5.21 -13.05 -9.86
N VAL A 235 5.98 -12.82 -10.92
CA VAL A 235 5.61 -11.99 -12.08
C VAL A 235 5.69 -12.85 -13.33
N ASP A 236 4.59 -13.01 -14.04
CA ASP A 236 4.51 -13.72 -15.31
C ASP A 236 4.36 -12.73 -16.47
N PHE A 237 4.92 -13.05 -17.61
CA PHE A 237 4.87 -12.23 -18.82
C PHE A 237 4.12 -12.96 -19.93
N ALA A 238 3.10 -12.29 -20.47
CA ALA A 238 2.40 -12.71 -21.70
C ALA A 238 3.25 -12.26 -22.90
N THR A 239 4.34 -12.97 -23.20
CA THR A 239 5.29 -12.61 -24.26
C THR A 239 6.06 -13.81 -24.76
N ASP A 240 6.45 -13.78 -26.04
CA ASP A 240 7.43 -14.71 -26.63
C ASP A 240 8.85 -14.17 -26.57
N ALA A 241 9.04 -12.88 -26.23
CA ALA A 241 10.33 -12.24 -26.08
C ALA A 241 11.13 -12.81 -24.89
N PRO A 242 12.46 -12.60 -24.81
CA PRO A 242 13.26 -12.92 -23.64
C PRO A 242 12.68 -12.27 -22.36
N LEU A 243 12.65 -13.04 -21.27
CA LEU A 243 12.18 -12.53 -20.00
C LEU A 243 13.21 -11.58 -19.37
N PRO A 244 12.77 -10.50 -18.71
CA PRO A 244 13.67 -9.63 -17.97
C PRO A 244 14.26 -10.35 -16.76
N ALA A 245 15.46 -9.95 -16.34
CA ALA A 245 16.08 -10.45 -15.13
C ALA A 245 15.27 -10.04 -13.88
N PRO A 246 14.87 -10.99 -13.03
CA PRO A 246 14.09 -10.67 -11.84
C PRO A 246 14.96 -10.05 -10.75
N PRO A 247 14.40 -9.16 -9.91
CA PRO A 247 14.98 -8.82 -8.63
C PRO A 247 15.01 -10.03 -7.69
N GLU A 248 15.86 -9.96 -6.65
CA GLU A 248 15.95 -11.00 -5.64
C GLU A 248 14.59 -11.28 -4.98
N GLY A 249 14.26 -12.56 -4.82
CA GLY A 249 13.03 -13.01 -4.15
C GLY A 249 11.76 -13.03 -5.02
N ILE A 250 11.82 -12.62 -6.31
CA ILE A 250 10.68 -12.66 -7.22
C ILE A 250 10.90 -13.73 -8.31
N ALA A 251 10.00 -14.70 -8.40
CA ALA A 251 10.00 -15.66 -9.49
C ALA A 251 9.44 -15.03 -10.77
N VAL A 252 10.04 -15.37 -11.91
CA VAL A 252 9.57 -14.91 -13.23
C VAL A 252 9.16 -16.10 -14.09
N GLY A 253 8.08 -15.96 -14.86
CA GLY A 253 7.60 -16.99 -15.75
C GLY A 253 6.92 -16.44 -17.00
N ARG A 254 6.37 -17.35 -17.81
CA ARG A 254 5.56 -17.02 -18.99
C ARG A 254 4.14 -17.51 -18.85
N VAL A 255 3.21 -16.76 -19.44
CA VAL A 255 1.84 -17.19 -19.71
C VAL A 255 1.55 -17.05 -21.20
N PRO A 256 0.65 -17.86 -21.76
CA PRO A 256 0.30 -17.75 -23.17
C PRO A 256 -0.23 -16.36 -23.52
N VAL A 257 0.19 -15.83 -24.66
CA VAL A 257 -0.28 -14.54 -25.20
C VAL A 257 -1.64 -14.72 -25.84
N ALA A 258 -2.57 -13.78 -25.64
CA ALA A 258 -3.80 -13.75 -26.42
C ALA A 258 -3.48 -13.37 -27.88
N THR A 259 -4.01 -14.16 -28.80
CA THR A 259 -3.93 -13.89 -30.25
C THR A 259 -4.89 -12.79 -30.67
#